data_22a68e7a14bdd6fe34084492981ee530
#
_entry.id   22a68e7a14bdd6fe34084492981ee530
#
_cell.length_a   1.000
_cell.length_b   1.000
_cell.length_c   1.000
_cell.angle_alpha   90.00
_cell.angle_beta   90.00
_cell.angle_gamma   90.00
#
_symmetry.space_group_name_H-M   'P 1'
#
loop_
_entity.id
_entity.type
_entity.pdbx_description
1 polymer ?
#
loop_
_entity_poly.entity_id
_entity_poly.type
_entity_poly.pdbx_seq_one_letter_code
_entity_poly.pdbx_strand_id
1 'polypeptide(L)'
;MLSPGAIAEMEEDFDEIEQELRAQAAGQLRASGAAWGFARHEGIIADQLIAAATAIGEAHPGEDVAIIVGSSSHATRRVLGSVAVGLARHSPVPLIIVP
;
A
#
# COMPACT_ATOMS: atom_id res chain seq x y z
N MET A 1 -4.32 -17.13 -22.17
CA MET A 1 -3.10 -16.32 -22.33
C MET A 1 -3.48 -14.95 -22.89
N LEU A 2 -3.03 -13.87 -22.26
CA LEU A 2 -3.29 -12.53 -22.75
C LEU A 2 -2.41 -12.22 -23.97
N SER A 3 -2.96 -11.51 -24.96
CA SER A 3 -2.20 -11.02 -26.10
C SER A 3 -1.20 -9.93 -25.65
N PRO A 4 -0.10 -9.71 -26.38
CA PRO A 4 0.82 -8.62 -26.07
C PRO A 4 0.15 -7.25 -26.04
N GLY A 5 -0.85 -6.99 -26.90
CA GLY A 5 -1.62 -5.75 -26.87
C GLY A 5 -2.46 -5.59 -25.61
N ALA A 6 -3.11 -6.65 -25.14
CA ALA A 6 -3.88 -6.63 -23.89
C ALA A 6 -2.99 -6.39 -22.67
N ILE A 7 -1.78 -6.97 -22.63
CA ILE A 7 -0.81 -6.73 -21.55
C ILE A 7 -0.36 -5.28 -21.56
N ALA A 8 -0.06 -4.70 -22.72
CA ALA A 8 0.34 -3.30 -22.82
C ALA A 8 -0.76 -2.34 -22.36
N GLU A 9 -2.03 -2.61 -22.71
CA GLU A 9 -3.18 -1.82 -22.24
C GLU A 9 -3.34 -1.90 -20.73
N MET A 10 -3.15 -3.07 -20.13
CA MET A 10 -3.20 -3.25 -18.68
C MET A 10 -2.10 -2.45 -17.99
N GLU A 11 -0.89 -2.46 -18.52
CA GLU A 11 0.23 -1.69 -17.95
C GLU A 11 -0.04 -0.19 -18.02
N GLU A 12 -0.59 0.32 -19.12
CA GLU A 12 -0.97 1.72 -19.26
C GLU A 12 -2.06 2.11 -18.24
N ASP A 13 -3.06 1.26 -18.04
CA ASP A 13 -4.12 1.48 -17.06
C ASP A 13 -3.58 1.53 -15.63
N PHE A 14 -2.65 0.64 -15.28
CA PHE A 14 -1.98 0.67 -13.97
C PHE A 14 -1.13 1.93 -13.78
N ASP A 15 -0.46 2.40 -14.81
CA ASP A 15 0.34 3.62 -14.75
C ASP A 15 -0.54 4.85 -14.55
N GLU A 16 -1.70 4.91 -15.18
CA GLU A 16 -2.69 5.98 -14.98
C GLU A 16 -3.22 5.99 -13.55
N ILE A 17 -3.56 4.82 -13.01
CA ILE A 17 -4.02 4.68 -11.62
C ILE A 17 -2.93 5.13 -10.65
N GLU A 18 -1.70 4.72 -10.87
CA GLU A 18 -0.56 5.14 -10.07
C GLU A 18 -0.41 6.66 -10.05
N GLN A 19 -0.49 7.29 -11.20
CA GLN A 19 -0.39 8.75 -11.31
C GLN A 19 -1.50 9.46 -10.55
N GLU A 20 -2.74 8.96 -10.65
CA GLU A 20 -3.87 9.52 -9.91
C GLU A 20 -3.69 9.39 -8.40
N LEU A 21 -3.27 8.22 -7.92
CA LEU A 21 -3.03 8.00 -6.50
C LEU A 21 -1.88 8.86 -5.97
N ARG A 22 -0.82 9.00 -6.75
CA ARG A 22 0.31 9.85 -6.42
C ARG A 22 -0.12 11.32 -6.30
N ALA A 23 -0.95 11.78 -7.23
CA ALA A 23 -1.47 13.14 -7.22
C ALA A 23 -2.40 13.39 -6.02
N GLN A 24 -3.26 12.44 -5.68
CA GLN A 24 -4.13 12.51 -4.50
C GLN A 24 -3.30 12.58 -3.21
N ALA A 25 -2.30 11.72 -3.09
CA ALA A 25 -1.41 11.71 -1.93
C ALA A 25 -0.67 13.05 -1.80
N ALA A 26 -0.15 13.59 -2.90
CA ALA A 26 0.52 14.88 -2.90
C ALA A 26 -0.42 16.01 -2.44
N GLY A 27 -1.66 16.00 -2.91
CA GLY A 27 -2.66 17.00 -2.51
C GLY A 27 -3.01 16.94 -1.03
N GLN A 28 -3.17 15.74 -0.49
CA GLN A 28 -3.53 15.52 0.92
C GLN A 28 -2.35 15.79 1.87
N LEU A 29 -1.14 15.42 1.48
CA LEU A 29 0.04 15.50 2.35
C LEU A 29 0.77 16.83 2.28
N ARG A 30 0.48 17.66 1.28
CA ARG A 30 1.14 18.96 1.08
C ARG A 30 1.03 19.86 2.32
N ALA A 31 -0.14 19.92 2.94
CA ALA A 31 -0.39 20.77 4.08
C ALA A 31 0.14 20.20 5.40
N SER A 32 0.49 18.90 5.44
CA SER A 32 0.94 18.24 6.66
C SER A 32 2.38 18.57 7.04
N GLY A 33 3.19 19.01 6.08
CA GLY A 33 4.62 19.20 6.28
C GLY A 33 5.42 17.91 6.44
N ALA A 34 4.77 16.74 6.32
CA ALA A 34 5.43 15.45 6.44
C ALA A 34 6.28 15.14 5.22
N ALA A 35 7.43 14.51 5.43
CA ALA A 35 8.17 13.89 4.35
C ALA A 35 7.43 12.62 3.92
N TRP A 36 7.24 12.42 2.62
CA TRP A 36 6.53 11.26 2.12
C TRP A 36 7.12 10.78 0.80
N GLY A 37 6.83 9.55 0.46
CA GLY A 37 7.18 8.98 -0.82
C GLY A 37 6.06 8.09 -1.33
N PHE A 38 6.14 7.70 -2.58
CA PHE A 38 5.19 6.82 -3.22
C PHE A 38 5.95 5.69 -3.91
N ALA A 39 5.48 4.46 -3.71
CA ALA A 39 6.06 3.30 -4.38
C ALA A 39 4.96 2.33 -4.78
N ARG A 40 5.12 1.69 -5.93
CA ARG A 40 4.29 0.58 -6.38
C ARG A 40 5.05 -0.71 -6.19
N HIS A 41 4.43 -1.68 -5.56
CA HIS A 41 5.00 -3.00 -5.35
C HIS A 41 4.13 -4.06 -6.04
N GLU A 42 4.78 -5.08 -6.57
CA GLU A 42 4.13 -6.23 -7.19
C GLU A 42 4.42 -7.48 -6.37
N GLY A 43 3.48 -8.42 -6.36
CA GLY A 43 3.59 -9.67 -5.64
C GLY A 43 2.48 -9.84 -4.61
N ILE A 44 2.74 -10.67 -3.60
CA ILE A 44 1.80 -10.87 -2.49
C ILE A 44 1.79 -9.61 -1.63
N ILE A 45 0.64 -8.97 -1.55
CA ILE A 45 0.50 -7.61 -0.98
C ILE A 45 1.00 -7.55 0.46
N ALA A 46 0.57 -8.50 1.31
CA ALA A 46 0.99 -8.51 2.71
C ALA A 46 2.52 -8.66 2.85
N ASP A 47 3.12 -9.53 2.05
CA ASP A 47 4.58 -9.74 2.07
C ASP A 47 5.33 -8.49 1.62
N GLN A 48 4.83 -7.80 0.61
CA GLN A 48 5.42 -6.56 0.11
C GLN A 48 5.35 -5.43 1.13
N LEU A 49 4.23 -5.29 1.83
CA LEU A 49 4.07 -4.29 2.88
C LEU A 49 5.00 -4.56 4.06
N ILE A 50 5.13 -5.81 4.47
CA ILE A 50 6.04 -6.21 5.55
C ILE A 50 7.49 -5.93 5.15
N ALA A 51 7.87 -6.29 3.93
CA ALA A 51 9.22 -6.03 3.42
C ALA A 51 9.53 -4.52 3.37
N ALA A 52 8.57 -3.73 2.91
CA ALA A 52 8.71 -2.27 2.86
C ALA A 52 8.84 -1.67 4.27
N ALA A 53 8.01 -2.10 5.22
CA ALA A 53 8.08 -1.63 6.61
C ALA A 53 9.42 -1.99 7.26
N THR A 54 9.91 -3.20 7.00
CA THR A 54 11.22 -3.64 7.51
C THR A 54 12.35 -2.79 6.94
N ALA A 55 12.32 -2.52 5.65
CA ALA A 55 13.34 -1.68 4.99
C ALA A 55 13.33 -0.25 5.53
N ILE A 56 12.15 0.32 5.76
CA ILE A 56 12.00 1.66 6.35
C ILE A 56 12.57 1.68 7.77
N GLY A 57 12.26 0.66 8.57
CA GLY A 57 12.79 0.55 9.93
C GLY A 57 14.30 0.46 9.97
N GLU A 58 14.90 -0.27 9.05
CA GLU A 58 16.36 -0.37 8.93
C GLU A 58 17.01 0.95 8.50
N ALA A 59 16.33 1.70 7.62
CA ALA A 59 16.82 2.99 7.15
C ALA A 59 16.66 4.10 8.20
N HIS A 60 15.78 3.93 9.17
CA HIS A 60 15.47 4.93 10.21
C HIS A 60 15.57 4.32 11.60
N PRO A 61 16.78 3.92 12.06
CA PRO A 61 16.94 3.31 13.37
C PRO A 61 16.51 4.26 14.49
N GLY A 62 15.75 3.72 15.44
CA GLY A 62 15.23 4.50 16.57
C GLY A 62 13.89 5.17 16.29
N GLU A 63 13.38 5.12 15.08
CA GLU A 63 12.05 5.61 14.73
C GLU A 63 11.02 4.49 14.76
N ASP A 64 9.80 4.82 15.19
CA ASP A 64 8.69 3.88 15.18
C ASP A 64 8.12 3.76 13.77
N VAL A 65 7.80 2.53 13.37
CA VAL A 65 7.19 2.22 12.08
C VAL A 65 5.86 1.52 12.30
N ALA A 66 4.87 1.87 11.53
CA ALA A 66 3.56 1.21 11.52
C ALA A 66 3.08 1.02 10.09
N ILE A 67 2.24 0.02 9.88
CA ILE A 67 1.53 -0.19 8.62
C ILE A 67 0.10 0.28 8.81
N ILE A 68 -0.38 1.12 7.91
CA ILE A 68 -1.76 1.61 7.92
C ILE A 68 -2.43 1.13 6.64
N VAL A 69 -3.55 0.44 6.77
CA VAL A 69 -4.33 -0.03 5.63
C VAL A 69 -5.78 0.42 5.75
N GLY A 70 -6.38 0.77 4.63
CA GLY A 70 -7.80 1.02 4.57
C GLY A 70 -8.58 -0.27 4.42
N SER A 71 -9.81 -0.29 4.91
CA SER A 71 -10.72 -1.39 4.61
C SER A 71 -11.23 -1.28 3.18
N SER A 72 -11.57 -2.42 2.58
CA SER A 72 -12.16 -2.42 1.24
C SER A 72 -13.49 -1.68 1.24
N SER A 73 -13.67 -0.75 0.29
CA SER A 73 -14.91 0.00 0.10
C SER A 73 -16.12 -0.90 -0.25
N HIS A 74 -15.87 -2.14 -0.64
CA HIS A 74 -16.91 -3.12 -0.94
C HIS A 74 -17.32 -3.95 0.28
N ALA A 75 -16.69 -3.74 1.43
CA ALA A 75 -17.04 -4.43 2.66
C ALA A 75 -18.29 -3.80 3.26
N THR A 76 -19.46 -4.16 2.76
CA THR A 76 -20.75 -3.89 3.41
C THR A 76 -20.87 -4.69 4.72
N ARG A 77 -19.97 -5.62 4.95
CA ARG A 77 -19.82 -6.41 6.17
C ARG A 77 -18.48 -6.10 6.79
N ARG A 78 -18.42 -6.06 8.11
CA ARG A 78 -17.20 -5.84 8.89
C ARG A 78 -16.27 -7.06 8.82
N VAL A 79 -15.90 -7.45 7.61
CA VAL A 79 -14.97 -8.54 7.36
C VAL A 79 -13.63 -7.94 6.99
N LEU A 80 -12.60 -8.31 7.73
CA LEU A 80 -11.23 -7.94 7.37
C LEU A 80 -10.88 -8.64 6.05
N GLY A 81 -10.31 -7.89 5.09
CA GLY A 81 -9.81 -8.46 3.86
C GLY A 81 -8.62 -9.39 4.12
N SER A 82 -8.32 -10.24 3.13
CA SER A 82 -7.20 -11.20 3.22
C SER A 82 -5.85 -10.53 3.52
N VAL A 83 -5.63 -9.33 2.98
CA VAL A 83 -4.42 -8.55 3.23
C VAL A 83 -4.32 -8.17 4.70
N ALA A 84 -5.39 -7.63 5.28
CA ALA A 84 -5.42 -7.23 6.69
C ALA A 84 -5.21 -8.44 7.62
N VAL A 85 -5.83 -9.58 7.32
CA VAL A 85 -5.64 -10.82 8.08
C VAL A 85 -4.19 -11.30 8.00
N GLY A 86 -3.61 -11.32 6.80
CA GLY A 86 -2.21 -11.71 6.61
C GLY A 86 -1.25 -10.80 7.35
N LEU A 87 -1.49 -9.50 7.32
CA LEU A 87 -0.69 -8.53 8.07
C LEU A 87 -0.84 -8.70 9.57
N ALA A 88 -2.06 -8.90 10.06
CA ALA A 88 -2.30 -9.11 11.49
C ALA A 88 -1.57 -10.33 12.04
N ARG A 89 -1.41 -11.37 11.23
CA ARG A 89 -0.72 -12.60 11.62
C ARG A 89 0.81 -12.50 11.57
N HIS A 90 1.35 -11.74 10.65
CA HIS A 90 2.76 -11.81 10.29
C HIS A 90 3.53 -10.49 10.40
N SER A 91 2.86 -9.37 10.63
CA SER A 91 3.53 -8.07 10.68
C SER A 91 4.43 -7.95 11.92
N PRO A 92 5.71 -7.58 11.75
CA PRO A 92 6.61 -7.30 12.86
C PRO A 92 6.40 -5.91 13.47
N VAL A 93 5.54 -5.09 12.88
CA VAL A 93 5.25 -3.72 13.31
C VAL A 93 3.76 -3.56 13.58
N PRO A 94 3.34 -2.52 14.35
CA PRO A 94 1.93 -2.25 14.57
C PRO A 94 1.16 -2.09 13.27
N LEU A 95 -0.05 -2.62 13.25
CA LEU A 95 -0.98 -2.55 12.14
C LEU A 95 -2.19 -1.71 12.55
N ILE A 96 -2.48 -0.69 11.75
CA ILE A 96 -3.64 0.18 11.93
C ILE A 96 -4.59 -0.04 10.77
N ILE A 97 -5.83 -0.40 11.06
CA ILE A 97 -6.85 -0.63 10.05
C ILE A 97 -7.85 0.52 10.14
N VAL A 98 -7.99 1.25 9.03
CA VAL A 98 -8.92 2.37 8.92
C VAL A 98 -10.22 1.87 8.28
N PRO A 99 -11.36 2.01 8.95
CA PRO A 99 -12.65 1.57 8.41
C PRO A 99 -13.10 2.35 7.18
#